data_1042b0ea5fb6c8a6e3a5e829d9523ab3
#
_entry.id   1042b0ea5fb6c8a6e3a5e829d9523ab3
#
_cell.length_a   1.000
_cell.length_b   1.000
_cell.length_c   1.000
_cell.angle_alpha   90.00
_cell.angle_beta   90.00
_cell.angle_gamma   90.00
#
_symmetry.space_group_name_H-M   'P 1'
#
loop_
_entity.id
_entity.type
_entity.pdbx_description
1 polymer ?
#
loop_
_entity_poly.entity_id
_entity_poly.type
_entity_poly.pdbx_seq_one_letter_code
_entity_poly.pdbx_strand_id
1 'polypeptide(L)'
;MTWLTRLFPFLLWIKDLSNPKILKADVVAGATVAFVLIPQSMAYAQLAGLGPEYGLYASFLPVLIGAMMGSSRQLSTGPVAVVSLLTAAALGEIVTDPSSYAVYAALLALIVGVFQFSLGVLRLGFVINFLSLPVVTGFTNAAAIIIGASQLPKVFGIRVINSNDSDWASACQPLTIIERIENIDANGLHTICNADQSYQTIARLFEAAFYYTHLPTLAMAIAGVLGIIIFQRFFPRLPAILSVAVLSTAASFLIDYQGMGGAIVSSINIEGLVSFKLPSFDFNAIGTLFIYAITISLIGFMEAISVAKSMAATTKQRLDVNQELIGQGLSNVTSSFFQGYAVSGSFSRSAVNLTAGAVTGFSSVVTAVIVGLTIIWLTPLLYHLPQATLAAIILMAVVNLIHFSPLRHAWKVEKHDGLVGLLTFIMTLTFAPHLENGIAFGVIMSLGLFLYRTMEPNFSELSVEHGSIIASRFADESVEVSPSVKVAKWSGSLYFANAAYFETKLLDLIARHNDDLKYIIVDVASIVQVDASGEQVLSSLVETCSNSGVEILFARTERLEAELFRSGFKKRFGDNRFFDLRADALKYVWQEMENLEDEIEDDNLTDAEQDFDIENSELEPS
;
A
#
# COMPACT_ATOMS: atom_id res chain seq x y z
N MET A 1 26.12 -0.03 16.25
CA MET A 1 25.74 -1.37 15.74
C MET A 1 26.91 -1.90 14.94
N THR A 2 27.44 -3.06 15.29
CA THR A 2 28.48 -3.72 14.51
C THR A 2 27.89 -4.19 13.17
N TRP A 3 28.69 -4.27 12.11
CA TRP A 3 28.22 -4.74 10.79
C TRP A 3 27.61 -6.15 10.87
N LEU A 4 28.09 -6.99 11.78
CA LEU A 4 27.56 -8.33 12.08
C LEU A 4 26.09 -8.32 12.53
N THR A 5 25.68 -7.36 13.36
CA THR A 5 24.29 -7.26 13.82
C THR A 5 23.34 -6.68 12.76
N ARG A 6 23.88 -6.08 11.70
CA ARG A 6 23.11 -5.72 10.50
C ARG A 6 22.92 -6.94 9.59
N LEU A 7 23.95 -7.76 9.44
CA LEU A 7 23.86 -8.96 8.61
C LEU A 7 22.99 -10.06 9.27
N PHE A 8 23.08 -10.17 10.59
CA PHE A 8 22.39 -11.18 11.40
C PHE A 8 21.61 -10.54 12.55
N PRO A 9 20.40 -10.00 12.29
CA PRO A 9 19.61 -9.30 13.30
C PRO A 9 19.25 -10.15 14.51
N PHE A 10 19.14 -11.47 14.35
CA PHE A 10 18.85 -12.38 15.46
C PHE A 10 19.88 -12.28 16.59
N LEU A 11 21.12 -11.86 16.33
CA LEU A 11 22.14 -11.62 17.36
C LEU A 11 21.76 -10.53 18.36
N LEU A 12 20.80 -9.68 18.02
CA LEU A 12 20.31 -8.63 18.91
C LEU A 12 19.42 -9.17 20.02
N TRP A 13 18.64 -10.22 19.75
CA TRP A 13 17.69 -10.77 20.70
C TRP A 13 18.08 -12.14 21.28
N ILE A 14 19.04 -12.84 20.70
CA ILE A 14 19.45 -14.16 21.20
C ILE A 14 19.96 -14.11 22.64
N LYS A 15 20.55 -12.98 23.05
CA LYS A 15 21.02 -12.77 24.42
C LYS A 15 19.87 -12.63 25.40
N ASP A 16 18.72 -12.14 24.96
CA ASP A 16 17.54 -11.96 25.81
C ASP A 16 16.97 -13.32 26.25
N LEU A 17 17.25 -14.40 25.51
CA LEU A 17 16.80 -15.77 25.81
C LEU A 17 17.48 -16.36 27.04
N SER A 18 18.56 -15.77 27.54
CA SER A 18 19.16 -16.15 28.85
C SER A 18 18.20 -15.91 30.00
N ASN A 19 17.16 -15.08 29.83
CA ASN A 19 16.12 -14.87 30.80
C ASN A 19 15.01 -15.95 30.66
N PRO A 20 14.84 -16.84 31.68
CA PRO A 20 13.85 -17.93 31.59
C PRO A 20 12.39 -17.45 31.39
N LYS A 21 12.07 -16.23 31.84
CA LYS A 21 10.72 -15.64 31.64
C LYS A 21 10.47 -15.31 30.17
N ILE A 22 11.47 -14.74 29.48
CA ILE A 22 11.39 -14.43 28.07
C ILE A 22 11.33 -15.72 27.25
N LEU A 23 12.22 -16.67 27.53
CA LEU A 23 12.23 -17.95 26.84
C LEU A 23 10.87 -18.67 26.97
N LYS A 24 10.28 -18.72 28.18
CA LYS A 24 8.96 -19.32 28.39
C LYS A 24 7.87 -18.60 27.62
N ALA A 25 7.90 -17.26 27.62
CA ALA A 25 6.91 -16.44 26.90
C ALA A 25 6.98 -16.69 25.40
N ASP A 26 8.18 -16.70 24.80
CA ASP A 26 8.38 -16.96 23.37
C ASP A 26 7.99 -18.39 22.97
N VAL A 27 8.26 -19.39 23.81
CA VAL A 27 7.86 -20.77 23.55
C VAL A 27 6.33 -20.91 23.54
N VAL A 28 5.63 -20.30 24.52
CA VAL A 28 4.16 -20.33 24.59
C VAL A 28 3.55 -19.58 23.39
N ALA A 29 4.09 -18.41 23.07
CA ALA A 29 3.62 -17.61 21.95
C ALA A 29 3.85 -18.32 20.61
N GLY A 30 5.04 -18.88 20.40
CA GLY A 30 5.36 -19.64 19.20
C GLY A 30 4.49 -20.87 19.02
N ALA A 31 4.22 -21.62 20.08
CA ALA A 31 3.30 -22.75 20.03
C ALA A 31 1.87 -22.31 19.68
N THR A 32 1.41 -21.21 20.28
CA THR A 32 0.07 -20.66 19.99
C THR A 32 -0.05 -20.23 18.51
N VAL A 33 0.97 -19.59 17.95
CA VAL A 33 1.01 -19.20 16.55
C VAL A 33 1.06 -20.42 15.63
N ALA A 34 1.86 -21.44 15.96
CA ALA A 34 1.95 -22.67 15.16
C ALA A 34 0.58 -23.35 15.02
N PHE A 35 -0.18 -23.41 16.10
CA PHE A 35 -1.53 -24.00 16.10
C PHE A 35 -2.54 -23.25 15.23
N VAL A 36 -2.34 -21.96 15.03
CA VAL A 36 -3.15 -21.17 14.08
C VAL A 36 -2.62 -21.33 12.65
N LEU A 37 -1.29 -21.30 12.49
CA LEU A 37 -0.62 -21.30 11.19
C LEU A 37 -0.85 -22.60 10.42
N ILE A 38 -0.79 -23.78 11.07
CA ILE A 38 -0.87 -25.08 10.42
C ILE A 38 -2.13 -25.22 9.55
N PRO A 39 -3.37 -25.15 10.09
CA PRO A 39 -4.56 -25.28 9.26
C PRO A 39 -4.75 -24.10 8.32
N GLN A 40 -4.34 -22.90 8.74
CA GLN A 40 -4.47 -21.69 7.92
C GLN A 40 -3.55 -21.71 6.69
N SER A 41 -2.32 -22.19 6.83
CA SER A 41 -1.37 -22.30 5.72
C SER A 41 -1.82 -23.34 4.68
N MET A 42 -2.37 -24.46 5.11
CA MET A 42 -2.98 -25.46 4.23
C MET A 42 -4.14 -24.86 3.44
N ALA A 43 -5.00 -24.08 4.11
CA ALA A 43 -6.12 -23.40 3.47
C ALA A 43 -5.62 -22.36 2.43
N TYR A 44 -4.59 -21.59 2.74
CA TYR A 44 -4.01 -20.61 1.83
C TYR A 44 -3.27 -21.22 0.64
N ALA A 45 -2.63 -22.38 0.81
CA ALA A 45 -2.06 -23.12 -0.32
C ALA A 45 -3.16 -23.53 -1.31
N GLN A 46 -4.29 -24.03 -0.82
CA GLN A 46 -5.43 -24.35 -1.68
C GLN A 46 -6.05 -23.10 -2.35
N LEU A 47 -5.98 -21.94 -1.70
CA LEU A 47 -6.38 -20.66 -2.32
C LEU A 47 -5.41 -20.28 -3.45
N ALA A 48 -4.12 -20.60 -3.30
CA ALA A 48 -3.11 -20.45 -4.34
C ALA A 48 -3.23 -21.47 -5.48
N GLY A 49 -4.18 -22.41 -5.43
CA GLY A 49 -4.32 -23.49 -6.40
C GLY A 49 -3.34 -24.65 -6.19
N LEU A 50 -2.66 -24.68 -5.04
CA LEU A 50 -1.65 -25.67 -4.68
C LEU A 50 -2.22 -26.72 -3.71
N GLY A 51 -1.56 -27.85 -3.60
CA GLY A 51 -1.85 -28.84 -2.56
C GLY A 51 -1.60 -28.23 -1.16
N PRO A 52 -2.33 -28.69 -0.12
CA PRO A 52 -2.19 -28.17 1.23
C PRO A 52 -0.78 -28.31 1.82
N GLU A 53 0.00 -29.30 1.36
CA GLU A 53 1.40 -29.54 1.75
C GLU A 53 2.30 -28.35 1.45
N TYR A 54 2.09 -27.66 0.33
CA TYR A 54 2.89 -26.48 -0.05
C TYR A 54 2.73 -25.32 0.93
N GLY A 55 1.57 -25.23 1.57
CA GLY A 55 1.34 -24.28 2.67
C GLY A 55 2.18 -24.58 3.90
N LEU A 56 2.32 -25.86 4.22
CA LEU A 56 3.17 -26.30 5.33
C LEU A 56 4.65 -26.09 5.02
N TYR A 57 5.11 -26.39 3.78
CA TYR A 57 6.48 -26.11 3.35
C TYR A 57 6.81 -24.61 3.46
N ALA A 58 5.93 -23.74 2.98
CA ALA A 58 6.07 -22.30 3.08
C ALA A 58 5.99 -21.76 4.53
N SER A 59 5.52 -22.58 5.48
CA SER A 59 5.39 -22.24 6.90
C SER A 59 6.52 -22.76 7.80
N PHE A 60 7.49 -23.47 7.25
CA PHE A 60 8.60 -24.04 8.01
C PHE A 60 9.87 -23.19 7.87
N LEU A 61 10.73 -23.49 6.90
CA LEU A 61 12.01 -22.78 6.73
C LEU A 61 11.87 -21.29 6.39
N PRO A 62 10.91 -20.84 5.56
CA PRO A 62 10.71 -19.43 5.30
C PRO A 62 10.41 -18.63 6.57
N VAL A 63 9.58 -19.17 7.48
CA VAL A 63 9.27 -18.54 8.78
C VAL A 63 10.51 -18.41 9.64
N LEU A 64 11.34 -19.46 9.70
CA LEU A 64 12.61 -19.47 10.43
C LEU A 64 13.55 -18.36 9.92
N ILE A 65 13.75 -18.30 8.61
CA ILE A 65 14.65 -17.31 7.99
C ILE A 65 14.13 -15.89 8.19
N GLY A 66 12.83 -15.68 8.01
CA GLY A 66 12.20 -14.37 8.26
C GLY A 66 12.40 -13.87 9.69
N ALA A 67 12.26 -14.76 10.67
CA ALA A 67 12.48 -14.44 12.08
C ALA A 67 13.94 -14.11 12.42
N MET A 68 14.89 -14.75 11.74
CA MET A 68 16.33 -14.54 11.97
C MET A 68 16.87 -13.32 11.26
N MET A 69 16.37 -13.01 10.05
CA MET A 69 16.92 -11.97 9.18
C MET A 69 16.09 -10.70 9.16
N GLY A 70 14.82 -10.75 9.57
CA GLY A 70 13.94 -9.59 9.72
C GLY A 70 14.32 -8.70 10.90
N SER A 71 13.81 -7.49 10.89
CA SER A 71 14.02 -6.51 11.98
C SER A 71 12.91 -6.54 13.04
N SER A 72 11.73 -7.01 12.68
CA SER A 72 10.57 -7.12 13.58
C SER A 72 10.65 -8.39 14.43
N ARG A 73 10.46 -8.22 15.75
CA ARG A 73 10.51 -9.36 16.69
C ARG A 73 9.22 -10.17 16.75
N GLN A 74 8.07 -9.56 16.46
CA GLN A 74 6.76 -10.17 16.59
C GLN A 74 6.07 -10.48 15.26
N LEU A 75 6.64 -10.04 14.14
CA LEU A 75 6.06 -10.30 12.82
C LEU A 75 6.07 -11.82 12.53
N SER A 76 4.90 -12.36 12.24
CA SER A 76 4.75 -13.74 11.81
C SER A 76 4.70 -13.81 10.30
N THR A 77 5.81 -14.19 9.68
CA THR A 77 5.92 -14.45 8.23
C THR A 77 5.32 -15.81 7.90
N GLY A 78 4.86 -16.01 6.67
CA GLY A 78 4.30 -17.27 6.18
C GLY A 78 3.24 -17.03 5.11
N PRO A 79 2.50 -18.05 4.68
CA PRO A 79 1.39 -17.92 3.75
C PRO A 79 0.34 -16.91 4.22
N VAL A 80 -0.13 -16.05 3.31
CA VAL A 80 -1.19 -15.05 3.56
C VAL A 80 -2.19 -15.03 2.41
N ALA A 81 -3.44 -14.71 2.70
CA ALA A 81 -4.55 -14.84 1.76
C ALA A 81 -4.34 -14.05 0.46
N VAL A 82 -3.92 -12.79 0.57
CA VAL A 82 -3.74 -11.89 -0.59
C VAL A 82 -2.63 -12.39 -1.51
N VAL A 83 -1.47 -12.77 -0.94
CA VAL A 83 -0.35 -13.31 -1.73
C VAL A 83 -0.71 -14.65 -2.36
N SER A 84 -1.47 -15.50 -1.66
CA SER A 84 -1.96 -16.77 -2.19
C SER A 84 -2.90 -16.57 -3.39
N LEU A 85 -3.82 -15.61 -3.31
CA LEU A 85 -4.71 -15.27 -4.42
C LEU A 85 -3.94 -14.71 -5.63
N LEU A 86 -2.98 -13.82 -5.40
CA LEU A 86 -2.12 -13.29 -6.46
C LEU A 86 -1.24 -14.37 -7.08
N THR A 87 -0.79 -15.34 -6.29
CA THR A 87 -0.07 -16.52 -6.81
C THR A 87 -0.98 -17.35 -7.71
N ALA A 88 -2.24 -17.59 -7.31
CA ALA A 88 -3.21 -18.28 -8.15
C ALA A 88 -3.47 -17.55 -9.48
N ALA A 89 -3.64 -16.23 -9.43
CA ALA A 89 -3.83 -15.41 -10.62
C ALA A 89 -2.62 -15.49 -11.58
N ALA A 90 -1.40 -15.34 -11.04
CA ALA A 90 -0.16 -15.41 -11.81
C ALA A 90 0.04 -16.77 -12.51
N LEU A 91 -0.25 -17.86 -11.80
CA LEU A 91 -0.03 -19.22 -12.30
C LEU A 91 -1.14 -19.65 -13.28
N GLY A 92 -2.35 -19.17 -13.08
CA GLY A 92 -3.48 -19.47 -13.95
C GLY A 92 -3.29 -19.02 -15.40
N GLU A 93 -2.45 -18.00 -15.66
CA GLU A 93 -2.12 -17.53 -17.02
C GLU A 93 -1.09 -18.42 -17.73
N ILE A 94 -0.16 -19.01 -16.97
CA ILE A 94 1.05 -19.61 -17.58
C ILE A 94 0.96 -21.11 -17.59
N VAL A 95 0.30 -21.70 -16.60
CA VAL A 95 0.36 -23.14 -16.37
C VAL A 95 -0.87 -23.82 -16.92
N THR A 96 -0.67 -24.61 -17.96
CA THR A 96 -1.71 -25.47 -18.56
C THR A 96 -1.70 -26.89 -17.98
N ASP A 97 -0.59 -27.33 -17.36
CA ASP A 97 -0.43 -28.67 -16.79
C ASP A 97 -0.37 -28.58 -15.26
N PRO A 98 -1.31 -29.21 -14.52
CA PRO A 98 -1.35 -29.23 -13.06
C PRO A 98 -0.05 -29.73 -12.40
N SER A 99 0.71 -30.60 -13.06
CA SER A 99 1.97 -31.13 -12.51
C SER A 99 3.09 -30.09 -12.42
N SER A 100 3.07 -29.08 -13.28
CA SER A 100 4.05 -27.97 -13.30
C SER A 100 3.70 -26.81 -12.38
N TYR A 101 2.47 -26.79 -11.85
CA TYR A 101 1.95 -25.65 -11.09
C TYR A 101 2.83 -25.31 -9.87
N ALA A 102 3.24 -26.29 -9.09
CA ALA A 102 4.12 -26.10 -7.94
C ALA A 102 5.52 -25.60 -8.33
N VAL A 103 6.02 -26.02 -9.50
CA VAL A 103 7.34 -25.60 -10.00
C VAL A 103 7.35 -24.12 -10.33
N TYR A 104 6.30 -23.63 -10.99
CA TYR A 104 6.17 -22.20 -11.30
C TYR A 104 5.82 -21.37 -10.06
N ALA A 105 5.12 -21.93 -9.08
CA ALA A 105 4.91 -21.27 -7.78
C ALA A 105 6.23 -21.03 -7.05
N ALA A 106 7.13 -22.01 -7.07
CA ALA A 106 8.46 -21.89 -6.50
C ALA A 106 9.31 -20.86 -7.29
N LEU A 107 9.23 -20.86 -8.62
CA LEU A 107 9.90 -19.86 -9.46
C LEU A 107 9.39 -18.43 -9.16
N LEU A 108 8.09 -18.25 -9.05
CA LEU A 108 7.48 -16.96 -8.67
C LEU A 108 7.99 -16.51 -7.29
N ALA A 109 8.04 -17.42 -6.30
CA ALA A 109 8.59 -17.12 -4.97
C ALA A 109 10.07 -16.69 -5.03
N LEU A 110 10.87 -17.29 -5.94
CA LEU A 110 12.26 -16.88 -6.16
C LEU A 110 12.33 -15.46 -6.70
N ILE A 111 11.56 -15.12 -7.72
CA ILE A 111 11.56 -13.79 -8.34
C ILE A 111 11.12 -12.74 -7.31
N VAL A 112 10.04 -13.01 -6.58
CA VAL A 112 9.57 -12.15 -5.46
C VAL A 112 10.68 -11.95 -4.44
N GLY A 113 11.33 -13.04 -4.01
CA GLY A 113 12.36 -13.02 -2.99
C GLY A 113 13.61 -12.23 -3.43
N VAL A 114 14.09 -12.46 -4.65
CA VAL A 114 15.24 -11.73 -5.22
C VAL A 114 14.92 -10.25 -5.38
N PHE A 115 13.72 -9.92 -5.83
CA PHE A 115 13.29 -8.53 -5.98
C PHE A 115 13.22 -7.80 -4.63
N GLN A 116 12.56 -8.40 -3.62
CA GLN A 116 12.49 -7.81 -2.27
C GLN A 116 13.86 -7.69 -1.61
N PHE A 117 14.70 -8.72 -1.73
CA PHE A 117 16.07 -8.70 -1.23
C PHE A 117 16.88 -7.57 -1.87
N SER A 118 16.80 -7.42 -3.19
CA SER A 118 17.49 -6.37 -3.94
C SER A 118 17.05 -4.97 -3.48
N LEU A 119 15.74 -4.75 -3.32
CA LEU A 119 15.21 -3.49 -2.78
C LEU A 119 15.75 -3.19 -1.37
N GLY A 120 15.84 -4.21 -0.51
CA GLY A 120 16.38 -4.08 0.85
C GLY A 120 17.86 -3.71 0.86
N VAL A 121 18.69 -4.39 0.06
CA VAL A 121 20.13 -4.14 -0.06
C VAL A 121 20.42 -2.75 -0.65
N LEU A 122 19.68 -2.37 -1.69
CA LEU A 122 19.76 -1.05 -2.32
C LEU A 122 19.13 0.08 -1.47
N ARG A 123 18.55 -0.26 -0.29
CA ARG A 123 17.89 0.67 0.61
C ARG A 123 16.70 1.42 -0.03
N LEU A 124 16.01 0.77 -0.92
CA LEU A 124 14.84 1.29 -1.62
C LEU A 124 13.52 1.03 -0.89
N GLY A 125 13.55 0.76 0.42
CA GLY A 125 12.33 0.53 1.21
C GLY A 125 11.33 1.69 1.21
N PHE A 126 11.75 2.89 0.79
CA PHE A 126 10.87 4.04 0.62
C PHE A 126 9.90 3.88 -0.57
N VAL A 127 10.18 2.99 -1.53
CA VAL A 127 9.32 2.73 -2.72
C VAL A 127 7.90 2.34 -2.30
N ILE A 128 7.74 1.74 -1.13
CA ILE A 128 6.42 1.40 -0.58
C ILE A 128 5.55 2.63 -0.33
N ASN A 129 6.14 3.78 -0.06
CA ASN A 129 5.39 5.01 0.18
C ASN A 129 4.62 5.50 -1.07
N PHE A 130 4.93 4.96 -2.26
CA PHE A 130 4.14 5.21 -3.48
C PHE A 130 2.80 4.46 -3.50
N LEU A 131 2.66 3.41 -2.68
CA LEU A 131 1.37 2.78 -2.46
C LEU A 131 0.61 3.56 -1.39
N SER A 132 -0.35 4.36 -1.81
CA SER A 132 -1.18 5.12 -0.87
C SER A 132 -2.11 4.19 -0.08
N LEU A 133 -2.40 4.56 1.17
CA LEU A 133 -3.30 3.78 2.03
C LEU A 133 -4.69 3.53 1.41
N PRO A 134 -5.34 4.51 0.73
CA PRO A 134 -6.60 4.28 0.02
C PRO A 134 -6.54 3.21 -1.05
N VAL A 135 -5.46 3.19 -1.88
CA VAL A 135 -5.24 2.18 -2.92
C VAL A 135 -5.19 0.79 -2.31
N VAL A 136 -4.35 0.61 -1.29
CA VAL A 136 -4.21 -0.69 -0.62
C VAL A 136 -5.49 -1.13 0.04
N THR A 137 -6.20 -0.21 0.71
CA THR A 137 -7.48 -0.54 1.35
C THR A 137 -8.54 -0.92 0.32
N GLY A 138 -8.64 -0.18 -0.79
CA GLY A 138 -9.53 -0.51 -1.89
C GLY A 138 -9.25 -1.89 -2.46
N PHE A 139 -7.99 -2.16 -2.80
CA PHE A 139 -7.53 -3.46 -3.30
C PHE A 139 -7.79 -4.59 -2.30
N THR A 140 -7.41 -4.43 -1.04
CA THR A 140 -7.56 -5.49 -0.01
C THR A 140 -9.03 -5.85 0.23
N ASN A 141 -9.94 -4.85 0.26
CA ASN A 141 -11.38 -5.12 0.39
C ASN A 141 -11.93 -5.88 -0.83
N ALA A 142 -11.52 -5.51 -2.05
CA ALA A 142 -11.93 -6.22 -3.27
C ALA A 142 -11.37 -7.66 -3.28
N ALA A 143 -10.08 -7.83 -3.01
CA ALA A 143 -9.43 -9.14 -2.90
C ALA A 143 -10.11 -10.01 -1.84
N ALA A 144 -10.49 -9.46 -0.69
CA ALA A 144 -11.22 -10.17 0.34
C ALA A 144 -12.56 -10.72 -0.17
N ILE A 145 -13.33 -9.92 -0.92
CA ILE A 145 -14.59 -10.38 -1.53
C ILE A 145 -14.34 -11.50 -2.54
N ILE A 146 -13.32 -11.37 -3.39
CA ILE A 146 -12.96 -12.38 -4.39
C ILE A 146 -12.53 -13.68 -3.70
N ILE A 147 -11.68 -13.60 -2.65
CA ILE A 147 -11.26 -14.75 -1.84
C ILE A 147 -12.48 -15.44 -1.22
N GLY A 148 -13.39 -14.65 -0.61
CA GLY A 148 -14.61 -15.20 -0.03
C GLY A 148 -15.46 -15.92 -1.07
N ALA A 149 -15.67 -15.32 -2.23
CA ALA A 149 -16.41 -15.90 -3.33
C ALA A 149 -15.76 -17.20 -3.86
N SER A 150 -14.44 -17.27 -3.94
CA SER A 150 -13.71 -18.48 -4.40
C SER A 150 -13.84 -19.67 -3.43
N GLN A 151 -14.26 -19.44 -2.18
CA GLN A 151 -14.49 -20.53 -1.22
C GLN A 151 -15.92 -21.09 -1.28
N LEU A 152 -16.86 -20.40 -1.90
CA LEU A 152 -18.26 -20.82 -1.97
C LEU A 152 -18.46 -22.21 -2.59
N PRO A 153 -17.74 -22.60 -3.67
CA PRO A 153 -17.82 -23.97 -4.20
C PRO A 153 -17.53 -25.05 -3.16
N LYS A 154 -16.49 -24.85 -2.34
CA LYS A 154 -16.11 -25.79 -1.26
C LYS A 154 -17.11 -25.80 -0.11
N VAL A 155 -17.83 -24.69 0.12
CA VAL A 155 -18.91 -24.61 1.13
C VAL A 155 -20.13 -25.39 0.69
N PHE A 156 -20.52 -25.24 -0.58
CA PHE A 156 -21.71 -25.91 -1.14
C PHE A 156 -21.42 -27.34 -1.61
N GLY A 157 -20.16 -27.77 -1.67
CA GLY A 157 -19.76 -29.07 -2.19
C GLY A 157 -19.94 -29.19 -3.71
N ILE A 158 -19.69 -28.10 -4.43
CA ILE A 158 -19.77 -28.02 -5.89
C ILE A 158 -18.36 -27.95 -6.45
N ARG A 159 -18.04 -28.75 -7.46
CA ARG A 159 -16.76 -28.73 -8.16
C ARG A 159 -16.81 -27.69 -9.28
N VAL A 160 -15.82 -26.82 -9.34
CA VAL A 160 -15.61 -25.88 -10.46
C VAL A 160 -14.50 -26.46 -11.32
N ILE A 161 -14.78 -26.68 -12.61
CA ILE A 161 -13.81 -27.15 -13.61
C ILE A 161 -13.29 -25.94 -14.37
N ASN A 162 -11.99 -25.76 -14.37
CA ASN A 162 -11.31 -24.70 -15.12
C ASN A 162 -11.01 -25.15 -16.56
N SER A 163 -10.83 -24.21 -17.48
CA SER A 163 -10.50 -24.48 -18.88
C SER A 163 -9.21 -25.29 -19.06
N ASN A 164 -8.34 -25.30 -18.07
CA ASN A 164 -7.06 -26.01 -18.08
C ASN A 164 -7.16 -27.43 -17.50
N ASP A 165 -8.31 -27.82 -16.97
CA ASP A 165 -8.51 -29.17 -16.46
C ASP A 165 -8.66 -30.18 -17.62
N SER A 166 -8.04 -31.37 -17.51
CA SER A 166 -8.13 -32.44 -18.51
C SER A 166 -9.58 -32.83 -18.83
N ASP A 167 -10.47 -32.68 -17.87
CA ASP A 167 -11.87 -33.05 -17.97
C ASP A 167 -12.74 -31.92 -18.57
N TRP A 168 -12.17 -30.72 -18.82
CA TRP A 168 -12.93 -29.58 -19.30
C TRP A 168 -13.60 -29.84 -20.66
N ALA A 169 -12.87 -30.44 -21.58
CA ALA A 169 -13.38 -30.73 -22.93
C ALA A 169 -14.55 -31.72 -22.93
N SER A 170 -14.57 -32.65 -21.97
CA SER A 170 -15.66 -33.62 -21.84
C SER A 170 -16.84 -33.09 -21.03
N ALA A 171 -16.57 -32.27 -20.01
CA ALA A 171 -17.59 -31.76 -19.09
C ALA A 171 -18.20 -30.41 -19.53
N CYS A 172 -17.48 -29.62 -20.33
CA CYS A 172 -17.84 -28.24 -20.65
C CYS A 172 -18.05 -27.96 -22.15
N GLN A 173 -18.10 -28.98 -23.01
CA GLN A 173 -18.50 -28.81 -24.41
C GLN A 173 -19.96 -28.28 -24.50
N PRO A 174 -20.36 -27.62 -25.62
CA PRO A 174 -21.60 -26.84 -25.69
C PRO A 174 -22.86 -27.69 -25.51
N LEU A 175 -23.11 -28.01 -24.26
CA LEU A 175 -24.37 -28.58 -23.77
C LEU A 175 -25.35 -27.43 -23.49
N THR A 176 -26.63 -27.69 -23.56
CA THR A 176 -27.66 -26.75 -23.07
C THR A 176 -27.41 -26.38 -21.62
N ILE A 177 -27.90 -25.21 -21.17
CA ILE A 177 -27.68 -24.72 -19.80
C ILE A 177 -28.09 -25.77 -18.76
N ILE A 178 -29.12 -26.56 -19.03
CA ILE A 178 -29.63 -27.63 -18.16
C ILE A 178 -28.64 -28.82 -18.12
N GLU A 179 -28.13 -29.28 -19.25
CA GLU A 179 -27.17 -30.40 -19.31
C GLU A 179 -25.80 -30.04 -18.69
N ARG A 180 -25.42 -28.76 -18.67
CA ARG A 180 -24.19 -28.26 -17.99
C ARG A 180 -24.30 -28.30 -16.48
N ILE A 181 -25.51 -28.28 -15.91
CA ILE A 181 -25.76 -28.29 -14.47
C ILE A 181 -25.89 -29.74 -13.96
N GLU A 182 -26.25 -30.70 -14.81
CA GLU A 182 -26.46 -32.11 -14.42
C GLU A 182 -25.17 -32.97 -14.42
N ASN A 183 -24.01 -32.42 -14.78
CA ASN A 183 -22.76 -33.17 -14.74
C ASN A 183 -22.35 -33.50 -13.29
N ILE A 184 -22.38 -34.78 -12.97
CA ILE A 184 -21.95 -35.32 -11.67
C ILE A 184 -20.58 -36.00 -11.86
N ASP A 185 -19.61 -35.65 -11.02
CA ASP A 185 -18.29 -36.30 -11.03
C ASP A 185 -18.36 -37.74 -10.46
N ALA A 186 -17.22 -38.46 -10.56
CA ALA A 186 -17.09 -39.83 -10.06
C ALA A 186 -17.37 -39.96 -8.54
N ASN A 187 -17.37 -38.86 -7.79
CA ASN A 187 -17.64 -38.81 -6.35
C ASN A 187 -19.09 -38.39 -6.04
N GLY A 188 -19.94 -38.22 -7.05
CA GLY A 188 -21.33 -37.79 -6.87
C GLY A 188 -21.51 -36.30 -6.61
N LEU A 189 -20.49 -35.46 -6.86
CA LEU A 189 -20.56 -33.99 -6.71
C LEU A 189 -20.93 -33.33 -8.04
N HIS A 190 -21.82 -32.35 -7.98
CA HIS A 190 -22.16 -31.56 -9.16
C HIS A 190 -21.00 -30.67 -9.59
N THR A 191 -20.82 -30.57 -10.90
CA THR A 191 -19.72 -29.81 -11.52
C THR A 191 -20.25 -28.65 -12.33
N ILE A 192 -19.64 -27.49 -12.19
CA ILE A 192 -19.90 -26.31 -13.02
C ILE A 192 -18.64 -25.92 -13.77
N CYS A 193 -18.81 -25.38 -14.98
CA CYS A 193 -17.71 -24.85 -15.76
C CYS A 193 -17.39 -23.41 -15.36
N ASN A 194 -16.10 -23.12 -15.18
CA ASN A 194 -15.63 -21.76 -14.99
C ASN A 194 -16.00 -20.90 -16.22
N ALA A 195 -16.32 -19.65 -16.00
CA ALA A 195 -16.59 -18.68 -17.06
C ALA A 195 -15.40 -17.73 -17.22
N ASP A 196 -15.30 -17.06 -18.36
CA ASP A 196 -14.24 -16.09 -18.64
C ASP A 196 -14.22 -14.92 -17.62
N GLN A 197 -15.38 -14.60 -17.06
CA GLN A 197 -15.53 -13.55 -16.07
C GLN A 197 -15.93 -14.12 -14.70
N SER A 198 -15.24 -13.71 -13.65
CA SER A 198 -15.46 -14.20 -12.28
C SER A 198 -16.90 -14.01 -11.78
N TYR A 199 -17.58 -12.91 -12.13
CA TYR A 199 -18.97 -12.68 -11.73
C TYR A 199 -19.95 -13.67 -12.39
N GLN A 200 -19.66 -14.14 -13.60
CA GLN A 200 -20.47 -15.15 -14.28
C GLN A 200 -20.33 -16.52 -13.61
N THR A 201 -19.10 -16.87 -13.20
CA THR A 201 -18.86 -18.09 -12.42
C THR A 201 -19.59 -18.06 -11.09
N ILE A 202 -19.59 -16.92 -10.41
CA ILE A 202 -20.32 -16.73 -9.14
C ILE A 202 -21.84 -16.85 -9.37
N ALA A 203 -22.38 -16.27 -10.42
CA ALA A 203 -23.81 -16.38 -10.74
C ALA A 203 -24.22 -17.83 -11.00
N ARG A 204 -23.44 -18.56 -11.83
CA ARG A 204 -23.64 -20.00 -12.09
C ARG A 204 -23.54 -20.83 -10.80
N LEU A 205 -22.63 -20.47 -9.92
CA LEU A 205 -22.46 -21.15 -8.65
C LEU A 205 -23.67 -20.98 -7.73
N PHE A 206 -24.24 -19.77 -7.63
CA PHE A 206 -25.44 -19.55 -6.84
C PHE A 206 -26.66 -20.29 -7.41
N GLU A 207 -26.78 -20.35 -8.73
CA GLU A 207 -27.83 -21.15 -9.39
C GLU A 207 -27.65 -22.64 -9.07
N ALA A 208 -26.44 -23.18 -9.24
CA ALA A 208 -26.13 -24.56 -8.90
C ALA A 208 -26.32 -24.86 -7.40
N ALA A 209 -25.92 -23.94 -6.53
CA ALA A 209 -26.08 -24.08 -5.09
C ALA A 209 -27.54 -24.21 -4.67
N PHE A 210 -28.46 -23.51 -5.34
CA PHE A 210 -29.88 -23.60 -5.02
C PHE A 210 -30.47 -25.01 -5.25
N TYR A 211 -29.99 -25.72 -6.29
CA TYR A 211 -30.53 -27.03 -6.68
C TYR A 211 -29.68 -28.21 -6.20
N TYR A 212 -28.37 -28.06 -6.08
CA TYR A 212 -27.41 -29.17 -5.99
C TYR A 212 -26.44 -29.08 -4.82
N THR A 213 -26.78 -28.34 -3.77
CA THR A 213 -25.92 -28.27 -2.57
C THR A 213 -25.76 -29.63 -1.91
N HIS A 214 -24.50 -30.05 -1.70
CA HIS A 214 -24.18 -31.25 -0.93
C HIS A 214 -24.35 -30.97 0.57
N LEU A 215 -25.49 -31.40 1.14
CA LEU A 215 -25.89 -31.09 2.51
C LEU A 215 -24.85 -31.43 3.59
N PRO A 216 -24.14 -32.60 3.55
CA PRO A 216 -23.09 -32.90 4.52
C PRO A 216 -21.94 -31.90 4.47
N THR A 217 -21.56 -31.43 3.27
CA THR A 217 -20.51 -30.43 3.10
C THR A 217 -20.94 -29.06 3.62
N LEU A 218 -22.14 -28.64 3.32
CA LEU A 218 -22.70 -27.38 3.86
C LEU A 218 -22.79 -27.43 5.39
N ALA A 219 -23.28 -28.54 5.95
CA ALA A 219 -23.34 -28.71 7.41
C ALA A 219 -21.96 -28.63 8.06
N MET A 220 -20.94 -29.27 7.43
CA MET A 220 -19.55 -29.22 7.91
C MET A 220 -18.97 -27.80 7.84
N ALA A 221 -19.24 -27.06 6.75
CA ALA A 221 -18.81 -25.67 6.60
C ALA A 221 -19.47 -24.74 7.65
N ILE A 222 -20.79 -24.86 7.85
CA ILE A 222 -21.53 -24.10 8.86
C ILE A 222 -21.04 -24.44 10.26
N ALA A 223 -20.88 -25.73 10.58
CA ALA A 223 -20.31 -26.18 11.85
C ALA A 223 -18.89 -25.62 12.07
N GLY A 224 -18.08 -25.54 11.02
CA GLY A 224 -16.77 -24.93 11.04
C GLY A 224 -16.83 -23.44 11.42
N VAL A 225 -17.65 -22.64 10.71
CA VAL A 225 -17.81 -21.21 10.98
C VAL A 225 -18.36 -20.98 12.40
N LEU A 226 -19.45 -21.67 12.77
CA LEU A 226 -20.06 -21.53 14.09
C LEU A 226 -19.09 -21.98 15.20
N GLY A 227 -18.37 -23.08 14.97
CA GLY A 227 -17.35 -23.57 15.89
C GLY A 227 -16.26 -22.51 16.15
N ILE A 228 -15.72 -21.87 15.09
CA ILE A 228 -14.71 -20.80 15.25
C ILE A 228 -15.31 -19.65 16.09
N ILE A 229 -16.53 -19.19 15.79
CA ILE A 229 -17.20 -18.11 16.55
C ILE A 229 -17.40 -18.50 18.01
N ILE A 230 -17.89 -19.73 18.27
CA ILE A 230 -18.13 -20.24 19.63
C ILE A 230 -16.81 -20.30 20.41
N PHE A 231 -15.76 -20.90 19.84
CA PHE A 231 -14.47 -20.97 20.53
C PHE A 231 -13.88 -19.60 20.80
N GLN A 232 -13.93 -18.67 19.85
CA GLN A 232 -13.46 -17.30 20.05
C GLN A 232 -14.23 -16.56 21.16
N ARG A 233 -15.54 -16.82 21.30
CA ARG A 233 -16.40 -16.11 22.26
C ARG A 233 -16.37 -16.71 23.66
N PHE A 234 -16.42 -18.05 23.75
CA PHE A 234 -16.62 -18.75 25.02
C PHE A 234 -15.33 -19.40 25.56
N PHE A 235 -14.37 -19.71 24.67
CA PHE A 235 -13.13 -20.38 25.05
C PHE A 235 -11.88 -19.62 24.53
N PRO A 236 -11.69 -18.33 24.89
CA PRO A 236 -10.63 -17.49 24.30
C PRO A 236 -9.20 -17.97 24.62
N ARG A 237 -9.06 -18.92 25.59
CA ARG A 237 -7.77 -19.52 25.91
C ARG A 237 -7.36 -20.64 24.96
N LEU A 238 -8.30 -21.20 24.19
CA LEU A 238 -8.03 -22.24 23.21
C LEU A 238 -7.87 -21.63 21.82
N PRO A 239 -6.91 -22.11 21.01
CA PRO A 239 -6.77 -21.66 19.61
C PRO A 239 -7.97 -22.13 18.78
N ALA A 240 -8.93 -21.24 18.54
CA ALA A 240 -10.23 -21.57 17.93
C ALA A 240 -10.08 -22.32 16.59
N ILE A 241 -9.16 -21.87 15.73
CA ILE A 241 -8.92 -22.46 14.39
C ILE A 241 -8.44 -23.92 14.53
N LEU A 242 -7.46 -24.18 15.39
CA LEU A 242 -6.97 -25.54 15.64
C LEU A 242 -8.05 -26.43 16.26
N SER A 243 -8.77 -25.91 17.28
CA SER A 243 -9.81 -26.68 17.96
C SER A 243 -10.89 -27.14 16.98
N VAL A 244 -11.33 -26.25 16.08
CA VAL A 244 -12.30 -26.58 15.05
C VAL A 244 -11.71 -27.54 14.02
N ALA A 245 -10.46 -27.36 13.59
CA ALA A 245 -9.81 -28.29 12.67
C ALA A 245 -9.72 -29.71 13.25
N VAL A 246 -9.31 -29.85 14.51
CA VAL A 246 -9.23 -31.15 15.20
C VAL A 246 -10.61 -31.80 15.37
N LEU A 247 -11.62 -31.03 15.81
CA LEU A 247 -12.97 -31.54 16.01
C LEU A 247 -13.62 -31.94 14.68
N SER A 248 -13.44 -31.13 13.63
CA SER A 248 -14.00 -31.45 12.30
C SER A 248 -13.30 -32.65 11.67
N THR A 249 -11.98 -32.82 11.87
CA THR A 249 -11.24 -34.01 11.43
C THR A 249 -11.73 -35.25 12.15
N ALA A 250 -11.91 -35.19 13.47
CA ALA A 250 -12.47 -36.31 14.25
C ALA A 250 -13.92 -36.64 13.82
N ALA A 251 -14.75 -35.63 13.64
CA ALA A 251 -16.12 -35.80 13.13
C ALA A 251 -16.12 -36.44 11.74
N SER A 252 -15.29 -35.92 10.81
CA SER A 252 -15.14 -36.45 9.45
C SER A 252 -14.77 -37.94 9.43
N PHE A 253 -13.84 -38.35 10.31
CA PHE A 253 -13.45 -39.74 10.47
C PHE A 253 -14.61 -40.61 11.02
N LEU A 254 -15.29 -40.14 12.06
CA LEU A 254 -16.35 -40.89 12.74
C LEU A 254 -17.60 -41.11 11.88
N ILE A 255 -17.97 -40.14 11.05
CA ILE A 255 -19.16 -40.21 10.20
C ILE A 255 -18.88 -40.77 8.80
N ASP A 256 -17.64 -41.16 8.52
CA ASP A 256 -17.19 -41.53 7.17
C ASP A 256 -17.56 -40.49 6.11
N TYR A 257 -17.17 -39.25 6.39
CA TYR A 257 -17.53 -38.08 5.56
C TYR A 257 -17.07 -38.25 4.10
N GLN A 258 -15.93 -38.91 3.86
CA GLN A 258 -15.44 -39.23 2.53
C GLN A 258 -16.36 -40.23 1.81
N GLY A 259 -16.83 -41.28 2.50
CA GLY A 259 -17.80 -42.25 1.96
C GLY A 259 -19.16 -41.60 1.62
N MET A 260 -19.48 -40.49 2.27
CA MET A 260 -20.67 -39.68 1.95
C MET A 260 -20.46 -38.70 0.77
N GLY A 261 -19.31 -38.74 0.07
CA GLY A 261 -18.98 -37.82 -1.02
C GLY A 261 -18.31 -36.49 -0.58
N GLY A 262 -17.99 -36.35 0.70
CA GLY A 262 -17.34 -35.12 1.21
C GLY A 262 -15.86 -35.07 0.85
N ALA A 263 -15.40 -33.92 0.36
CA ALA A 263 -14.00 -33.69 0.01
C ALA A 263 -13.13 -33.52 1.26
N ILE A 264 -12.06 -34.27 1.36
CA ILE A 264 -11.03 -34.21 2.42
C ILE A 264 -9.68 -33.80 1.85
N VAL A 265 -8.73 -33.48 2.73
CA VAL A 265 -7.35 -33.09 2.35
C VAL A 265 -6.61 -34.28 1.68
N SER A 266 -6.90 -35.52 2.06
CA SER A 266 -6.25 -36.73 1.59
C SER A 266 -4.76 -36.84 1.91
N SER A 267 -3.99 -37.64 1.15
CA SER A 267 -2.56 -37.88 1.44
C SER A 267 -1.72 -36.65 1.21
N ILE A 268 -0.95 -36.22 2.21
CA ILE A 268 0.03 -35.14 2.13
C ILE A 268 1.39 -35.76 1.79
N ASN A 269 2.03 -35.29 0.72
CA ASN A 269 3.37 -35.69 0.37
C ASN A 269 4.40 -35.03 1.29
N ILE A 270 5.21 -35.80 1.99
CA ILE A 270 6.22 -35.33 2.95
C ILE A 270 7.58 -35.13 2.28
N GLU A 271 7.81 -35.75 1.12
CA GLU A 271 9.12 -35.78 0.45
C GLU A 271 9.63 -34.37 0.06
N GLY A 272 8.70 -33.42 -0.17
CA GLY A 272 9.01 -32.03 -0.52
C GLY A 272 9.68 -31.22 0.61
N LEU A 273 9.43 -31.56 1.88
CA LEU A 273 9.88 -30.76 3.02
C LEU A 273 11.40 -30.70 3.17
N VAL A 274 12.09 -31.81 2.87
CA VAL A 274 13.53 -31.98 3.10
C VAL A 274 14.32 -31.92 1.79
N SER A 275 13.63 -31.96 0.65
CA SER A 275 14.29 -31.96 -0.65
C SER A 275 14.57 -30.53 -1.11
N PHE A 276 15.86 -30.17 -1.08
CA PHE A 276 16.33 -28.99 -1.77
C PHE A 276 16.19 -29.22 -3.28
N LYS A 277 15.36 -28.39 -3.92
CA LYS A 277 15.21 -28.40 -5.39
C LYS A 277 15.51 -27.02 -5.93
N LEU A 278 16.34 -26.99 -6.97
CA LEU A 278 16.52 -25.76 -7.75
C LEU A 278 15.24 -25.51 -8.55
N PRO A 279 14.66 -24.30 -8.47
CA PRO A 279 13.56 -23.92 -9.36
C PRO A 279 13.98 -24.06 -10.82
N SER A 280 13.08 -24.52 -11.66
CA SER A 280 13.35 -24.56 -13.11
C SER A 280 13.39 -23.14 -13.67
N PHE A 281 14.48 -22.79 -14.36
CA PHE A 281 14.61 -21.50 -14.99
C PHE A 281 14.02 -21.55 -16.41
N ASP A 282 12.76 -21.16 -16.53
CA ASP A 282 12.11 -20.91 -17.82
C ASP A 282 12.10 -19.40 -18.07
N PHE A 283 12.95 -18.96 -19.00
CA PHE A 283 13.10 -17.54 -19.30
C PHE A 283 11.82 -16.90 -19.90
N ASN A 284 10.99 -17.67 -20.59
CA ASN A 284 9.72 -17.18 -21.12
C ASN A 284 8.73 -16.93 -19.97
N ALA A 285 8.63 -17.87 -19.05
CA ALA A 285 7.79 -17.75 -17.86
C ALA A 285 8.27 -16.60 -16.93
N ILE A 286 9.58 -16.39 -16.78
CA ILE A 286 10.14 -15.32 -15.96
C ILE A 286 9.60 -13.96 -16.41
N GLY A 287 9.53 -13.69 -17.72
CA GLY A 287 9.03 -12.42 -18.27
C GLY A 287 7.59 -12.12 -17.83
N THR A 288 6.71 -13.08 -17.95
CA THR A 288 5.30 -12.95 -17.55
C THR A 288 5.15 -12.90 -16.03
N LEU A 289 5.85 -13.78 -15.30
CA LEU A 289 5.82 -13.83 -13.83
C LEU A 289 6.42 -12.57 -13.17
N PHE A 290 7.28 -11.82 -13.87
CA PHE A 290 7.97 -10.67 -13.30
C PHE A 290 7.01 -9.54 -12.90
N ILE A 291 5.97 -9.28 -13.68
CA ILE A 291 4.94 -8.27 -13.38
C ILE A 291 4.17 -8.68 -12.12
N TYR A 292 3.78 -9.95 -12.04
CA TYR A 292 3.13 -10.51 -10.84
C TYR A 292 4.04 -10.50 -9.63
N ALA A 293 5.33 -10.80 -9.81
CA ALA A 293 6.31 -10.79 -8.74
C ALA A 293 6.51 -9.38 -8.15
N ILE A 294 6.55 -8.33 -8.99
CA ILE A 294 6.58 -6.94 -8.51
C ILE A 294 5.33 -6.65 -7.69
N THR A 295 4.16 -7.00 -8.21
CA THR A 295 2.87 -6.76 -7.53
C THR A 295 2.82 -7.48 -6.18
N ILE A 296 3.15 -8.77 -6.14
CA ILE A 296 3.20 -9.57 -4.90
C ILE A 296 4.24 -8.99 -3.92
N SER A 297 5.40 -8.58 -4.43
CA SER A 297 6.47 -8.01 -3.60
C SER A 297 6.03 -6.72 -2.93
N LEU A 298 5.41 -5.81 -3.67
CA LEU A 298 4.98 -4.51 -3.15
C LEU A 298 3.83 -4.66 -2.17
N ILE A 299 2.79 -5.42 -2.52
CA ILE A 299 1.62 -5.62 -1.66
C ILE A 299 1.99 -6.41 -0.42
N GLY A 300 2.64 -7.57 -0.60
CA GLY A 300 3.05 -8.42 0.50
C GLY A 300 3.97 -7.69 1.47
N PHE A 301 4.94 -6.93 0.96
CA PHE A 301 5.80 -6.17 1.84
C PHE A 301 5.09 -4.99 2.51
N MET A 302 4.18 -4.31 1.82
CA MET A 302 3.40 -3.24 2.44
C MET A 302 2.52 -3.78 3.59
N GLU A 303 1.89 -4.93 3.41
CA GLU A 303 1.16 -5.61 4.46
C GLU A 303 2.08 -5.94 5.63
N ALA A 304 3.22 -6.60 5.36
CA ALA A 304 4.20 -6.97 6.37
C ALA A 304 4.74 -5.77 7.15
N ILE A 305 5.12 -4.68 6.47
CA ILE A 305 5.69 -3.49 7.14
C ILE A 305 4.64 -2.72 7.92
N SER A 306 3.38 -2.69 7.46
CA SER A 306 2.28 -2.05 8.19
C SER A 306 2.03 -2.77 9.53
N VAL A 307 2.03 -4.10 9.50
CA VAL A 307 1.94 -4.94 10.67
C VAL A 307 3.14 -4.73 11.59
N ALA A 308 4.35 -4.79 11.05
CA ALA A 308 5.59 -4.61 11.80
C ALA A 308 5.65 -3.23 12.48
N LYS A 309 5.24 -2.15 11.78
CA LYS A 309 5.14 -0.80 12.36
C LYS A 309 4.13 -0.72 13.50
N SER A 310 2.95 -1.34 13.33
CA SER A 310 1.92 -1.40 14.38
C SER A 310 2.42 -2.11 15.65
N MET A 311 3.10 -3.26 15.46
CA MET A 311 3.71 -4.01 16.57
C MET A 311 4.85 -3.22 17.22
N ALA A 312 5.71 -2.60 16.40
CA ALA A 312 6.83 -1.78 16.88
C ALA A 312 6.34 -0.58 17.70
N ALA A 313 5.23 0.06 17.32
CA ALA A 313 4.62 1.14 18.09
C ALA A 313 4.15 0.68 19.47
N THR A 314 3.55 -0.53 19.56
CA THR A 314 3.09 -1.12 20.81
C THR A 314 4.25 -1.56 21.71
N THR A 315 5.28 -2.18 21.13
CA THR A 315 6.42 -2.75 21.86
C THR A 315 7.58 -1.78 22.04
N LYS A 316 7.49 -0.58 21.44
CA LYS A 316 8.54 0.47 21.42
C LYS A 316 9.89 -0.02 20.88
N GLN A 317 9.88 -0.99 19.97
CA GLN A 317 11.08 -1.48 19.31
C GLN A 317 11.45 -0.62 18.11
N ARG A 318 12.75 -0.59 17.78
CA ARG A 318 13.23 0.01 16.54
C ARG A 318 12.97 -0.95 15.37
N LEU A 319 12.36 -0.45 14.31
CA LEU A 319 12.12 -1.17 13.08
C LEU A 319 12.97 -0.56 11.96
N ASP A 320 13.70 -1.40 11.24
CA ASP A 320 14.41 -1.03 10.01
C ASP A 320 13.68 -1.64 8.81
N VAL A 321 13.09 -0.76 7.99
CA VAL A 321 12.27 -1.15 6.82
C VAL A 321 13.09 -1.92 5.78
N ASN A 322 14.36 -1.51 5.55
CA ASN A 322 15.22 -2.17 4.58
C ASN A 322 15.67 -3.54 5.07
N GLN A 323 15.96 -3.66 6.37
CA GLN A 323 16.28 -4.95 6.97
C GLN A 323 15.09 -5.91 6.94
N GLU A 324 13.86 -5.39 7.11
CA GLU A 324 12.65 -6.20 6.97
C GLU A 324 12.46 -6.71 5.55
N LEU A 325 12.74 -5.87 4.53
CA LEU A 325 12.79 -6.28 3.12
C LEU A 325 13.78 -7.42 2.87
N ILE A 326 14.97 -7.32 3.45
CA ILE A 326 15.99 -8.39 3.37
C ILE A 326 15.45 -9.69 3.99
N GLY A 327 14.81 -9.61 5.17
CA GLY A 327 14.23 -10.76 5.84
C GLY A 327 13.10 -11.41 5.04
N GLN A 328 12.17 -10.63 4.52
CA GLN A 328 11.07 -11.12 3.68
C GLN A 328 11.60 -11.70 2.35
N GLY A 329 12.57 -11.02 1.72
CA GLY A 329 13.21 -11.49 0.48
C GLY A 329 13.88 -12.85 0.68
N LEU A 330 14.70 -13.01 1.73
CA LEU A 330 15.35 -14.28 2.06
C LEU A 330 14.35 -15.38 2.43
N SER A 331 13.23 -15.03 3.08
CA SER A 331 12.14 -15.97 3.33
C SER A 331 11.55 -16.51 2.03
N ASN A 332 11.28 -15.64 1.06
CA ASN A 332 10.73 -16.02 -0.24
C ASN A 332 11.74 -16.83 -1.07
N VAL A 333 13.03 -16.47 -1.07
CA VAL A 333 14.09 -17.26 -1.69
C VAL A 333 14.17 -18.66 -1.06
N THR A 334 14.13 -18.74 0.28
CA THR A 334 14.12 -20.02 0.99
C THR A 334 12.88 -20.84 0.64
N SER A 335 11.70 -20.21 0.58
CA SER A 335 10.45 -20.86 0.17
C SER A 335 10.58 -21.53 -1.20
N SER A 336 11.18 -20.83 -2.16
CA SER A 336 11.42 -21.34 -3.50
C SER A 336 12.27 -22.62 -3.51
N PHE A 337 13.37 -22.65 -2.77
CA PHE A 337 14.27 -23.82 -2.75
C PHE A 337 13.70 -25.04 -2.01
N PHE A 338 12.75 -24.82 -1.13
CA PHE A 338 12.07 -25.89 -0.37
C PHE A 338 10.63 -26.12 -0.82
N GLN A 339 10.38 -25.92 -2.11
CA GLN A 339 9.11 -26.21 -2.78
C GLN A 339 7.88 -25.49 -2.16
N GLY A 340 8.11 -24.40 -1.43
CA GLY A 340 7.04 -23.52 -1.00
C GLY A 340 6.66 -22.53 -2.11
N TYR A 341 5.74 -21.64 -1.79
CA TYR A 341 5.33 -20.52 -2.64
C TYR A 341 5.53 -19.20 -1.92
N ALA A 342 5.19 -18.08 -2.55
CA ALA A 342 5.43 -16.75 -2.01
C ALA A 342 4.74 -16.53 -0.65
N VAL A 343 5.49 -15.95 0.30
CA VAL A 343 5.08 -15.68 1.68
C VAL A 343 5.19 -14.20 2.04
N SER A 344 4.45 -13.80 3.07
CA SER A 344 4.50 -12.44 3.62
C SER A 344 4.16 -12.41 5.11
N GLY A 345 4.26 -11.23 5.74
CA GLY A 345 3.85 -11.03 7.12
C GLY A 345 2.33 -11.02 7.28
N SER A 346 1.82 -11.67 8.32
CA SER A 346 0.39 -11.79 8.60
C SER A 346 -0.02 -10.94 9.80
N PHE A 347 -1.05 -10.10 9.61
CA PHE A 347 -1.59 -9.29 10.70
C PHE A 347 -2.17 -10.16 11.83
N SER A 348 -3.04 -11.10 11.50
CA SER A 348 -3.75 -11.91 12.50
C SER A 348 -2.79 -12.77 13.34
N ARG A 349 -1.81 -13.42 12.69
CA ARG A 349 -0.83 -14.24 13.40
C ARG A 349 0.14 -13.40 14.23
N SER A 350 0.56 -12.24 13.72
CA SER A 350 1.43 -11.33 14.48
C SER A 350 0.70 -10.76 15.70
N ALA A 351 -0.59 -10.45 15.58
CA ALA A 351 -1.42 -10.05 16.72
C ALA A 351 -1.53 -11.18 17.76
N VAL A 352 -1.74 -12.43 17.32
CA VAL A 352 -1.73 -13.60 18.20
C VAL A 352 -0.37 -13.76 18.88
N ASN A 353 0.73 -13.63 18.14
CA ASN A 353 2.09 -13.70 18.65
C ASN A 353 2.34 -12.67 19.77
N LEU A 354 1.96 -11.42 19.50
CA LEU A 354 2.08 -10.33 20.47
C LEU A 354 1.20 -10.55 21.72
N THR A 355 -0.09 -10.91 21.53
CA THR A 355 -1.03 -11.10 22.65
C THR A 355 -0.73 -12.35 23.47
N ALA A 356 -0.10 -13.37 22.87
CA ALA A 356 0.42 -14.54 23.58
C ALA A 356 1.72 -14.24 24.36
N GLY A 357 2.26 -13.02 24.23
CA GLY A 357 3.37 -12.54 25.05
C GLY A 357 4.75 -12.69 24.39
N ALA A 358 4.85 -12.82 23.06
CA ALA A 358 6.12 -12.87 22.37
C ALA A 358 6.97 -11.63 22.63
N VAL A 359 8.23 -11.84 23.01
CA VAL A 359 9.20 -10.79 23.31
C VAL A 359 10.26 -10.69 22.22
N THR A 360 10.67 -11.83 21.66
CA THR A 360 11.73 -11.90 20.65
C THR A 360 11.30 -12.69 19.40
N GLY A 361 12.11 -12.65 18.34
CA GLY A 361 11.92 -13.46 17.14
C GLY A 361 11.99 -14.96 17.36
N PHE A 362 12.43 -15.39 18.56
CA PHE A 362 12.48 -16.81 18.93
C PHE A 362 11.11 -17.47 18.94
N SER A 363 10.04 -16.72 19.21
CA SER A 363 8.67 -17.22 19.10
C SER A 363 8.37 -17.77 17.69
N SER A 364 8.80 -17.08 16.65
CA SER A 364 8.65 -17.55 15.28
C SER A 364 9.57 -18.74 14.93
N VAL A 365 10.74 -18.83 15.57
CA VAL A 365 11.60 -20.04 15.49
C VAL A 365 10.87 -21.25 16.09
N VAL A 366 10.27 -21.11 17.26
CA VAL A 366 9.45 -22.16 17.89
C VAL A 366 8.27 -22.54 16.99
N THR A 367 7.60 -21.55 16.40
CA THR A 367 6.53 -21.78 15.42
C THR A 367 7.01 -22.67 14.27
N ALA A 368 8.14 -22.31 13.64
CA ALA A 368 8.70 -23.09 12.54
C ALA A 368 9.04 -24.52 12.96
N VAL A 369 9.67 -24.70 14.11
CA VAL A 369 9.99 -26.04 14.63
C VAL A 369 8.73 -26.89 14.83
N ILE A 370 7.68 -26.33 15.44
CA ILE A 370 6.42 -27.07 15.65
C ILE A 370 5.76 -27.44 14.31
N VAL A 371 5.77 -26.53 13.34
CA VAL A 371 5.28 -26.83 11.97
C VAL A 371 6.08 -27.98 11.37
N GLY A 372 7.42 -27.94 11.44
CA GLY A 372 8.28 -29.02 10.97
C GLY A 372 7.98 -30.37 11.62
N LEU A 373 7.80 -30.38 12.94
CA LEU A 373 7.41 -31.58 13.70
C LEU A 373 6.01 -32.09 13.28
N THR A 374 5.08 -31.16 13.02
CA THR A 374 3.73 -31.50 12.54
C THR A 374 3.78 -32.19 11.18
N ILE A 375 4.60 -31.68 10.27
CA ILE A 375 4.73 -32.31 8.94
C ILE A 375 5.29 -33.72 9.06
N ILE A 376 6.30 -33.94 9.92
CA ILE A 376 6.96 -35.25 10.04
C ILE A 376 6.07 -36.29 10.74
N TRP A 377 5.37 -35.88 11.81
CA TRP A 377 4.70 -36.86 12.69
C TRP A 377 3.16 -36.78 12.68
N LEU A 378 2.58 -35.57 12.47
CA LEU A 378 1.14 -35.33 12.61
C LEU A 378 0.40 -35.32 11.26
N THR A 379 1.11 -35.40 10.14
CA THR A 379 0.49 -35.45 8.79
C THR A 379 -0.61 -36.51 8.63
N PRO A 380 -0.48 -37.76 9.17
CA PRO A 380 -1.57 -38.72 9.06
C PRO A 380 -2.87 -38.29 9.74
N LEU A 381 -2.79 -37.44 10.77
CA LEU A 381 -3.97 -36.90 11.44
C LEU A 381 -4.71 -35.85 10.59
N LEU A 382 -4.00 -35.19 9.68
CA LEU A 382 -4.57 -34.19 8.78
C LEU A 382 -5.28 -34.81 7.57
N TYR A 383 -5.14 -36.11 7.33
CA TYR A 383 -5.73 -36.80 6.18
C TYR A 383 -7.24 -36.60 6.07
N HIS A 384 -7.97 -36.77 7.18
CA HIS A 384 -9.43 -36.66 7.23
C HIS A 384 -9.95 -35.21 7.41
N LEU A 385 -9.08 -34.19 7.34
CA LEU A 385 -9.50 -32.78 7.48
C LEU A 385 -10.40 -32.38 6.30
N PRO A 386 -11.67 -31.97 6.54
CA PRO A 386 -12.58 -31.58 5.47
C PRO A 386 -12.15 -30.31 4.75
N GLN A 387 -12.25 -30.29 3.43
CA GLN A 387 -12.02 -29.06 2.65
C GLN A 387 -13.04 -27.96 2.99
N ALA A 388 -14.26 -28.32 3.36
CA ALA A 388 -15.27 -27.42 3.86
C ALA A 388 -14.82 -26.67 5.13
N THR A 389 -14.10 -27.34 6.05
CA THR A 389 -13.52 -26.69 7.24
C THR A 389 -12.39 -25.71 6.88
N LEU A 390 -11.54 -26.06 5.90
CA LEU A 390 -10.53 -25.13 5.40
C LEU A 390 -11.17 -23.91 4.75
N ALA A 391 -12.25 -24.08 3.98
CA ALA A 391 -13.02 -22.98 3.43
C ALA A 391 -13.63 -22.08 4.53
N ALA A 392 -14.19 -22.68 5.60
CA ALA A 392 -14.68 -21.94 6.76
C ALA A 392 -13.58 -21.11 7.45
N ILE A 393 -12.37 -21.67 7.59
CA ILE A 393 -11.20 -20.96 8.13
C ILE A 393 -10.83 -19.76 7.26
N ILE A 394 -10.82 -19.91 5.93
CA ILE A 394 -10.54 -18.83 4.99
C ILE A 394 -11.62 -17.76 5.09
N LEU A 395 -12.90 -18.13 5.06
CA LEU A 395 -14.02 -17.19 5.17
C LEU A 395 -13.92 -16.34 6.45
N MET A 396 -13.62 -16.96 7.59
CA MET A 396 -13.44 -16.26 8.85
C MET A 396 -12.22 -15.33 8.85
N ALA A 397 -11.14 -15.71 8.16
CA ALA A 397 -9.97 -14.86 8.00
C ALA A 397 -10.26 -13.66 7.11
N VAL A 398 -11.01 -13.87 6.01
CA VAL A 398 -11.36 -12.86 5.01
C VAL A 398 -12.33 -11.81 5.55
N VAL A 399 -13.29 -12.20 6.39
CA VAL A 399 -14.20 -11.25 7.07
C VAL A 399 -13.41 -10.20 7.85
N ASN A 400 -12.28 -10.60 8.45
CA ASN A 400 -11.39 -9.69 9.16
C ASN A 400 -10.51 -8.81 8.26
N LEU A 401 -10.48 -9.03 6.94
CA LEU A 401 -9.80 -8.18 5.97
C LEU A 401 -10.71 -7.08 5.42
N ILE A 402 -12.02 -7.25 5.51
CA ILE A 402 -13.00 -6.29 4.99
C ILE A 402 -13.13 -5.11 5.96
N HIS A 403 -12.48 -4.00 5.64
CA HIS A 403 -12.50 -2.79 6.44
C HIS A 403 -12.75 -1.55 5.56
N PHE A 404 -13.98 -1.06 5.53
CA PHE A 404 -14.33 0.17 4.81
C PHE A 404 -14.08 1.46 5.60
N SER A 405 -13.73 1.33 6.90
CA SER A 405 -13.49 2.50 7.76
C SER A 405 -12.34 3.40 7.26
N PRO A 406 -11.16 2.86 6.86
CA PRO A 406 -10.08 3.69 6.32
C PRO A 406 -10.46 4.39 5.02
N LEU A 407 -11.24 3.73 4.15
CA LEU A 407 -11.71 4.33 2.90
C LEU A 407 -12.70 5.48 3.16
N ARG A 408 -13.62 5.29 4.11
CA ARG A 408 -14.55 6.34 4.54
C ARG A 408 -13.80 7.51 5.20
N HIS A 409 -12.74 7.22 5.97
CA HIS A 409 -11.90 8.24 6.58
C HIS A 409 -11.14 9.03 5.52
N ALA A 410 -10.52 8.35 4.54
CA ALA A 410 -9.84 8.99 3.41
C ALA A 410 -10.79 9.94 2.67
N TRP A 411 -12.04 9.53 2.40
CA TRP A 411 -13.06 10.38 1.78
C TRP A 411 -13.39 11.63 2.58
N LYS A 412 -13.36 11.55 3.92
CA LYS A 412 -13.62 12.71 4.80
C LYS A 412 -12.45 13.67 4.87
N VAL A 413 -11.22 13.15 4.84
CA VAL A 413 -9.99 13.96 4.89
C VAL A 413 -9.76 14.63 3.54
N GLU A 414 -9.83 13.85 2.46
CA GLU A 414 -9.60 14.32 1.10
C GLU A 414 -10.41 13.48 0.11
N LYS A 415 -11.34 14.13 -0.59
CA LYS A 415 -12.28 13.45 -1.51
C LYS A 415 -11.57 12.71 -2.65
N HIS A 416 -10.48 13.28 -3.17
CA HIS A 416 -9.72 12.66 -4.25
C HIS A 416 -9.05 11.35 -3.80
N ASP A 417 -8.52 11.28 -2.58
CA ASP A 417 -7.94 10.06 -2.03
C ASP A 417 -9.00 8.98 -1.81
N GLY A 418 -10.18 9.38 -1.32
CA GLY A 418 -11.33 8.49 -1.20
C GLY A 418 -11.79 7.94 -2.55
N LEU A 419 -11.81 8.79 -3.59
CA LEU A 419 -12.16 8.41 -4.95
C LEU A 419 -11.16 7.40 -5.53
N VAL A 420 -9.86 7.64 -5.38
CA VAL A 420 -8.82 6.70 -5.83
C VAL A 420 -9.00 5.33 -5.18
N GLY A 421 -9.24 5.28 -3.86
CA GLY A 421 -9.48 4.02 -3.17
C GLY A 421 -10.75 3.29 -3.64
N LEU A 422 -11.85 4.03 -3.87
CA LEU A 422 -13.10 3.47 -4.40
C LEU A 422 -12.93 2.95 -5.83
N LEU A 423 -12.26 3.71 -6.70
CA LEU A 423 -11.99 3.28 -8.07
C LEU A 423 -11.07 2.06 -8.09
N THR A 424 -10.04 2.01 -7.24
CA THR A 424 -9.20 0.81 -7.09
C THR A 424 -10.02 -0.40 -6.68
N PHE A 425 -10.94 -0.26 -5.72
CA PHE A 425 -11.85 -1.32 -5.31
C PHE A 425 -12.70 -1.84 -6.48
N ILE A 426 -13.36 -0.95 -7.21
CA ILE A 426 -14.22 -1.29 -8.35
C ILE A 426 -13.40 -1.96 -9.46
N MET A 427 -12.26 -1.37 -9.84
CA MET A 427 -11.41 -1.91 -10.91
C MET A 427 -10.85 -3.28 -10.55
N THR A 428 -10.45 -3.51 -9.29
CA THR A 428 -9.99 -4.84 -8.85
C THR A 428 -11.08 -5.90 -8.99
N LEU A 429 -12.34 -5.57 -8.65
CA LEU A 429 -13.46 -6.49 -8.86
C LEU A 429 -13.76 -6.73 -10.34
N THR A 430 -13.65 -5.70 -11.17
CA THR A 430 -13.96 -5.76 -12.60
C THR A 430 -12.91 -6.56 -13.37
N PHE A 431 -11.64 -6.38 -13.04
CA PHE A 431 -10.54 -7.08 -13.71
C PHE A 431 -10.34 -8.52 -13.21
N ALA A 432 -11.04 -8.96 -12.15
CA ALA A 432 -10.86 -10.32 -11.67
C ALA A 432 -11.10 -11.36 -12.79
N PRO A 433 -10.17 -12.32 -12.99
CA PRO A 433 -9.13 -12.77 -12.06
C PRO A 433 -7.80 -11.98 -12.11
N HIS A 434 -7.60 -11.06 -13.05
CA HIS A 434 -6.36 -10.27 -13.25
C HIS A 434 -6.23 -9.13 -12.24
N LEU A 435 -5.95 -9.47 -11.00
CA LEU A 435 -5.95 -8.53 -9.87
C LEU A 435 -4.83 -7.49 -9.93
N GLU A 436 -3.72 -7.83 -10.58
CA GLU A 436 -2.59 -6.95 -10.83
C GLU A 436 -2.99 -5.69 -11.59
N ASN A 437 -3.93 -5.79 -12.52
CA ASN A 437 -4.44 -4.64 -13.28
C ASN A 437 -5.20 -3.66 -12.37
N GLY A 438 -5.97 -4.18 -11.40
CA GLY A 438 -6.71 -3.36 -10.46
C GLY A 438 -5.80 -2.53 -9.56
N ILE A 439 -4.72 -3.15 -9.06
CA ILE A 439 -3.76 -2.41 -8.23
C ILE A 439 -2.88 -1.48 -9.06
N ALA A 440 -2.45 -1.89 -10.26
CA ALA A 440 -1.69 -1.03 -11.17
C ALA A 440 -2.47 0.24 -11.49
N PHE A 441 -3.77 0.12 -11.78
CA PHE A 441 -4.66 1.26 -11.96
C PHE A 441 -4.67 2.18 -10.73
N GLY A 442 -4.83 1.63 -9.52
CA GLY A 442 -4.83 2.40 -8.29
C GLY A 442 -3.51 3.14 -8.04
N VAL A 443 -2.38 2.48 -8.31
CA VAL A 443 -1.03 3.09 -8.18
C VAL A 443 -0.85 4.22 -9.18
N ILE A 444 -1.21 4.02 -10.45
CA ILE A 444 -1.12 5.06 -11.49
C ILE A 444 -1.99 6.26 -11.13
N MET A 445 -3.23 6.04 -10.68
CA MET A 445 -4.13 7.09 -10.23
C MET A 445 -3.58 7.85 -9.02
N SER A 446 -3.04 7.14 -8.02
CA SER A 446 -2.44 7.75 -6.83
C SER A 446 -1.22 8.59 -7.18
N LEU A 447 -0.34 8.07 -8.06
CA LEU A 447 0.83 8.79 -8.53
C LEU A 447 0.44 10.02 -9.37
N GLY A 448 -0.54 9.87 -10.25
CA GLY A 448 -1.09 10.98 -11.05
C GLY A 448 -1.66 12.08 -10.16
N LEU A 449 -2.41 11.72 -9.12
CA LEU A 449 -2.94 12.69 -8.16
C LEU A 449 -1.83 13.37 -7.35
N PHE A 450 -0.79 12.63 -6.96
CA PHE A 450 0.38 13.21 -6.30
C PHE A 450 1.10 14.21 -7.19
N LEU A 451 1.32 13.86 -8.47
CA LEU A 451 1.93 14.77 -9.45
C LEU A 451 1.06 16.01 -9.67
N TYR A 452 -0.25 15.84 -9.85
CA TYR A 452 -1.19 16.95 -10.03
C TYR A 452 -1.13 17.95 -8.85
N ARG A 453 -1.20 17.46 -7.61
CA ARG A 453 -1.09 18.31 -6.40
C ARG A 453 0.27 18.99 -6.27
N THR A 454 1.31 18.37 -6.81
CA THR A 454 2.66 18.91 -6.77
C THR A 454 2.88 19.97 -7.86
N MET A 455 2.19 19.81 -9.01
CA MET A 455 2.22 20.77 -10.12
C MET A 455 1.40 22.02 -9.84
N GLU A 456 0.33 21.92 -9.05
CA GLU A 456 -0.54 23.05 -8.68
C GLU A 456 -0.53 23.31 -7.15
N PRO A 457 0.58 23.80 -6.59
CA PRO A 457 0.65 24.18 -5.18
C PRO A 457 -0.31 25.34 -4.87
N ASN A 458 -0.66 25.45 -3.60
CA ASN A 458 -1.58 26.48 -3.16
C ASN A 458 -0.95 27.87 -3.28
N PHE A 459 -1.54 28.71 -4.13
CA PHE A 459 -1.23 30.13 -4.28
C PHE A 459 -2.35 30.94 -3.62
N SER A 460 -2.00 31.86 -2.74
CA SER A 460 -2.98 32.72 -2.06
C SER A 460 -2.52 34.15 -2.03
N GLU A 461 -3.41 35.04 -2.38
CA GLU A 461 -3.28 36.46 -2.18
C GLU A 461 -3.62 36.79 -0.72
N LEU A 462 -2.78 37.59 -0.08
CA LEU A 462 -2.99 38.08 1.28
C LEU A 462 -3.38 39.56 1.19
N SER A 463 -4.48 39.92 1.83
CA SER A 463 -4.91 41.30 1.95
C SER A 463 -4.05 42.04 2.98
N VAL A 464 -3.72 43.31 2.69
CA VAL A 464 -2.92 44.17 3.56
C VAL A 464 -3.83 45.31 4.03
N GLU A 465 -4.03 45.41 5.34
CA GLU A 465 -4.78 46.49 5.98
C GLU A 465 -3.81 47.30 6.86
N HIS A 466 -3.70 48.62 6.65
CA HIS A 466 -2.95 49.58 7.48
C HIS A 466 -1.83 48.98 8.38
N GLY A 467 -0.80 48.38 7.74
CA GLY A 467 0.36 47.79 8.42
C GLY A 467 0.21 46.37 8.99
N SER A 468 -0.96 45.72 8.83
CA SER A 468 -1.16 44.33 9.22
C SER A 468 -1.54 43.46 8.01
N ILE A 469 -1.08 42.17 8.01
CA ILE A 469 -1.39 41.21 6.96
C ILE A 469 -2.52 40.31 7.46
N ILE A 470 -3.65 40.33 6.77
CA ILE A 470 -4.80 39.46 7.03
C ILE A 470 -4.83 38.39 5.94
N ALA A 471 -4.98 37.13 6.34
CA ALA A 471 -5.11 36.02 5.38
C ALA A 471 -6.46 36.10 4.66
N SER A 472 -6.44 36.12 3.34
CA SER A 472 -7.62 36.31 2.45
C SER A 472 -8.72 35.24 2.58
N ARG A 473 -8.55 34.23 3.40
CA ARG A 473 -9.62 33.23 3.68
C ARG A 473 -10.87 33.80 4.36
N PHE A 474 -10.79 35.02 4.86
CA PHE A 474 -11.90 35.71 5.49
C PHE A 474 -12.31 37.03 4.77
N ALA A 475 -11.68 37.31 3.62
CA ALA A 475 -11.95 38.55 2.86
C ALA A 475 -13.16 38.34 1.94
N ASP A 476 -14.34 38.16 2.53
CA ASP A 476 -15.61 38.31 1.81
C ASP A 476 -16.28 39.68 2.11
N GLU A 477 -15.64 40.54 2.87
CA GLU A 477 -16.13 41.88 3.15
C GLU A 477 -14.99 42.92 3.16
N SER A 478 -15.02 43.79 2.18
CA SER A 478 -14.56 45.19 2.10
C SER A 478 -13.59 45.69 3.18
N VAL A 479 -12.35 45.23 3.16
CA VAL A 479 -11.24 45.91 3.80
C VAL A 479 -10.53 46.72 2.70
N GLU A 480 -10.34 48.02 2.88
CA GLU A 480 -9.57 48.88 1.97
C GLU A 480 -8.12 48.41 1.94
N VAL A 481 -7.81 47.61 0.95
CA VAL A 481 -6.46 47.13 0.65
C VAL A 481 -5.81 48.19 -0.23
N SER A 482 -4.57 48.60 0.09
CA SER A 482 -3.82 49.48 -0.81
C SER A 482 -3.82 48.89 -2.22
N PRO A 483 -4.32 49.56 -3.24
CA PRO A 483 -4.32 49.06 -4.60
C PRO A 483 -2.90 48.85 -5.13
N SER A 484 -1.94 49.63 -4.64
CA SER A 484 -0.57 49.67 -5.13
C SER A 484 0.33 48.53 -4.59
N VAL A 485 -0.09 47.79 -3.56
CA VAL A 485 0.72 46.75 -2.91
C VAL A 485 -0.07 45.45 -2.74
N LYS A 486 0.49 44.32 -3.23
CA LYS A 486 -0.09 43.01 -3.05
C LYS A 486 0.92 42.03 -2.43
N VAL A 487 0.43 41.14 -1.59
CA VAL A 487 1.24 40.08 -0.99
C VAL A 487 0.78 38.75 -1.52
N ALA A 488 1.68 38.04 -2.23
CA ALA A 488 1.45 36.71 -2.78
C ALA A 488 2.15 35.65 -1.92
N LYS A 489 1.43 34.65 -1.48
CA LYS A 489 1.99 33.53 -0.74
C LYS A 489 1.99 32.27 -1.59
N TRP A 490 3.16 31.69 -1.77
CA TRP A 490 3.36 30.40 -2.42
C TRP A 490 3.57 29.30 -1.39
N SER A 491 2.91 28.15 -1.54
CA SER A 491 2.96 27.05 -0.58
C SER A 491 3.50 25.79 -1.21
N GLY A 492 4.82 25.72 -1.45
CA GLY A 492 5.51 24.54 -2.03
C GLY A 492 6.90 24.89 -2.54
N SER A 493 7.73 23.89 -2.81
CA SER A 493 9.01 24.08 -3.51
C SER A 493 8.77 24.55 -4.94
N LEU A 494 9.71 25.27 -5.53
CA LEU A 494 9.62 25.77 -6.89
C LEU A 494 10.61 25.01 -7.78
N TYR A 495 10.09 24.24 -8.73
CA TYR A 495 10.87 23.40 -9.62
C TYR A 495 10.20 23.24 -10.98
N PHE A 496 10.87 22.60 -11.92
CA PHE A 496 10.44 22.51 -13.32
C PHE A 496 8.96 22.15 -13.52
N ALA A 497 8.39 21.32 -12.64
CA ALA A 497 7.01 20.84 -12.78
C ALA A 497 5.94 21.89 -12.44
N ASN A 498 6.27 22.91 -11.62
CA ASN A 498 5.30 23.95 -11.18
C ASN A 498 5.75 25.39 -11.44
N ALA A 499 6.93 25.58 -12.01
CA ALA A 499 7.48 26.91 -12.29
C ALA A 499 6.58 27.71 -13.23
N ALA A 500 6.05 27.10 -14.30
CA ALA A 500 5.12 27.75 -15.23
C ALA A 500 3.78 28.10 -14.55
N TYR A 501 3.31 27.27 -13.62
CA TYR A 501 2.09 27.57 -12.85
C TYR A 501 2.29 28.78 -11.92
N PHE A 502 3.45 28.85 -11.26
CA PHE A 502 3.83 30.01 -10.44
C PHE A 502 3.86 31.30 -11.28
N GLU A 503 4.54 31.26 -12.44
CA GLU A 503 4.60 32.38 -13.38
C GLU A 503 3.20 32.86 -13.78
N THR A 504 2.36 31.92 -14.23
CA THR A 504 0.99 32.23 -14.65
C THR A 504 0.20 32.89 -13.53
N LYS A 505 0.28 32.37 -12.30
CA LYS A 505 -0.46 32.93 -11.15
C LYS A 505 0.00 34.34 -10.75
N LEU A 506 1.31 34.60 -10.85
CA LEU A 506 1.84 35.91 -10.52
C LEU A 506 1.49 36.92 -11.61
N LEU A 507 1.59 36.53 -12.88
CA LEU A 507 1.17 37.39 -14.00
C LEU A 507 -0.35 37.64 -14.00
N ASP A 508 -1.17 36.66 -13.65
CA ASP A 508 -2.61 36.83 -13.46
C ASP A 508 -2.93 37.82 -12.33
N LEU A 509 -2.14 37.81 -11.24
CA LEU A 509 -2.28 38.78 -10.15
C LEU A 509 -1.99 40.21 -10.65
N ILE A 510 -0.91 40.38 -11.42
CA ILE A 510 -0.53 41.65 -12.01
C ILE A 510 -1.62 42.15 -12.96
N ALA A 511 -2.08 41.28 -13.87
CA ALA A 511 -3.07 41.66 -14.88
C ALA A 511 -4.43 42.09 -14.29
N ARG A 512 -4.80 41.57 -13.12
CA ARG A 512 -6.04 41.94 -12.42
C ARG A 512 -5.97 43.33 -11.77
N HIS A 513 -4.75 43.87 -11.49
CA HIS A 513 -4.54 45.10 -10.75
C HIS A 513 -3.65 46.08 -11.55
N ASN A 514 -3.66 46.01 -12.88
CA ASN A 514 -2.68 46.56 -13.82
C ASN A 514 -2.45 48.08 -13.71
N ASP A 515 -3.46 48.87 -13.33
CA ASP A 515 -3.36 50.35 -13.37
C ASP A 515 -2.80 50.95 -12.07
N ASP A 516 -2.91 50.26 -10.95
CA ASP A 516 -2.55 50.79 -9.62
C ASP A 516 -1.40 50.04 -8.93
N LEU A 517 -1.02 48.87 -9.42
CA LEU A 517 -0.07 47.98 -8.75
C LEU A 517 1.38 48.41 -8.99
N LYS A 518 2.09 48.77 -7.91
CA LYS A 518 3.52 49.15 -7.94
C LYS A 518 4.42 48.09 -7.33
N TYR A 519 3.97 47.38 -6.30
CA TYR A 519 4.78 46.42 -5.55
C TYR A 519 4.06 45.10 -5.35
N ILE A 520 4.80 43.98 -5.53
CA ILE A 520 4.39 42.62 -5.17
C ILE A 520 5.38 42.05 -4.17
N ILE A 521 4.91 41.69 -2.99
CA ILE A 521 5.70 40.98 -1.99
C ILE A 521 5.40 39.49 -2.10
N VAL A 522 6.37 38.70 -2.55
CA VAL A 522 6.25 37.25 -2.63
C VAL A 522 6.76 36.63 -1.34
N ASP A 523 5.86 35.99 -0.59
CA ASP A 523 6.21 35.27 0.63
C ASP A 523 6.74 33.88 0.28
N VAL A 524 8.05 33.70 0.41
CA VAL A 524 8.79 32.51 0.01
C VAL A 524 9.08 31.54 1.18
N ALA A 525 8.53 31.77 2.37
CA ALA A 525 8.80 30.93 3.54
C ALA A 525 8.49 29.45 3.36
N SER A 526 7.54 29.12 2.51
CA SER A 526 7.15 27.74 2.20
C SER A 526 7.94 27.13 1.04
N ILE A 527 8.77 27.90 0.36
CA ILE A 527 9.68 27.41 -0.67
C ILE A 527 10.90 26.82 0.03
N VAL A 528 11.01 25.49 0.01
CA VAL A 528 12.13 24.77 0.65
C VAL A 528 13.29 24.57 -0.31
N GLN A 529 12.99 24.44 -1.60
CA GLN A 529 13.97 24.20 -2.66
C GLN A 529 13.55 24.93 -3.93
N VAL A 530 14.54 25.41 -4.67
CA VAL A 530 14.39 25.97 -6.02
C VAL A 530 15.39 25.24 -6.93
N ASP A 531 14.90 24.68 -8.03
CA ASP A 531 15.77 24.11 -9.08
C ASP A 531 16.14 25.17 -10.13
N ALA A 532 16.94 24.77 -11.13
CA ALA A 532 17.36 25.68 -12.18
C ALA A 532 16.20 26.28 -12.98
N SER A 533 15.11 25.53 -13.19
CA SER A 533 13.92 26.01 -13.89
C SER A 533 13.13 27.01 -13.05
N GLY A 534 13.01 26.73 -11.75
CA GLY A 534 12.38 27.65 -10.80
C GLY A 534 13.15 28.96 -10.67
N GLU A 535 14.48 28.93 -10.60
CA GLU A 535 15.32 30.11 -10.56
C GLU A 535 15.21 30.94 -11.85
N GLN A 536 15.20 30.28 -13.00
CA GLN A 536 15.04 30.96 -14.30
C GLN A 536 13.69 31.70 -14.39
N VAL A 537 12.60 31.08 -13.93
CA VAL A 537 11.26 31.71 -13.90
C VAL A 537 11.25 32.90 -12.92
N LEU A 538 11.85 32.76 -11.73
CA LEU A 538 11.98 33.89 -10.81
C LEU A 538 12.75 35.06 -11.46
N SER A 539 13.86 34.77 -12.15
CA SER A 539 14.65 35.77 -12.86
C SER A 539 13.84 36.47 -13.95
N SER A 540 13.16 35.72 -14.80
CA SER A 540 12.31 36.23 -15.87
C SER A 540 11.17 37.11 -15.33
N LEU A 541 10.54 36.67 -14.24
CA LEU A 541 9.45 37.43 -13.60
C LEU A 541 9.94 38.77 -13.05
N VAL A 542 11.08 38.81 -12.34
CA VAL A 542 11.64 40.06 -11.81
C VAL A 542 11.95 41.01 -12.95
N GLU A 543 12.55 40.57 -14.06
CA GLU A 543 12.85 41.39 -15.21
C GLU A 543 11.57 41.92 -15.92
N THR A 544 10.61 41.01 -16.16
CA THR A 544 9.35 41.35 -16.83
C THR A 544 8.52 42.34 -16.04
N CYS A 545 8.39 42.15 -14.73
CA CYS A 545 7.62 43.03 -13.85
C CYS A 545 8.31 44.38 -13.71
N SER A 546 9.62 44.42 -13.56
CA SER A 546 10.38 45.65 -13.49
C SER A 546 10.22 46.51 -14.77
N ASN A 547 10.21 45.85 -15.94
CA ASN A 547 9.95 46.51 -17.23
C ASN A 547 8.51 47.06 -17.35
N SER A 548 7.57 46.51 -16.58
CA SER A 548 6.17 46.94 -16.52
C SER A 548 5.89 47.93 -15.38
N GLY A 549 6.91 48.40 -14.67
CA GLY A 549 6.77 49.33 -13.55
C GLY A 549 6.30 48.69 -12.24
N VAL A 550 6.29 47.34 -12.15
CA VAL A 550 5.93 46.61 -10.94
C VAL A 550 7.19 46.00 -10.32
N GLU A 551 7.47 46.33 -9.07
CA GLU A 551 8.63 45.77 -8.37
C GLU A 551 8.26 44.54 -7.55
N ILE A 552 9.05 43.45 -7.74
CA ILE A 552 8.90 42.19 -6.96
C ILE A 552 9.91 42.19 -5.80
N LEU A 553 9.38 41.98 -4.60
CA LEU A 553 10.14 41.84 -3.36
C LEU A 553 9.91 40.43 -2.79
N PHE A 554 10.93 39.86 -2.14
CA PHE A 554 10.88 38.54 -1.54
C PHE A 554 10.94 38.65 -0.02
N ALA A 555 9.94 38.09 0.66
CA ALA A 555 9.87 38.07 2.12
C ALA A 555 10.07 36.68 2.70
N ARG A 556 10.68 36.59 3.87
CA ARG A 556 11.01 35.36 4.61
C ARG A 556 11.96 34.47 3.85
N THR A 557 13.05 35.05 3.38
CA THR A 557 14.01 34.42 2.46
C THR A 557 15.04 33.51 3.13
N GLU A 558 15.16 33.46 4.47
CA GLU A 558 16.17 32.73 5.25
C GLU A 558 16.49 31.32 4.72
N ARG A 559 15.48 30.58 4.26
CA ARG A 559 15.67 29.21 3.75
C ARG A 559 16.21 29.14 2.34
N LEU A 560 15.92 30.13 1.53
CA LEU A 560 16.30 30.20 0.11
C LEU A 560 17.59 30.99 -0.10
N GLU A 561 18.04 31.74 0.87
CA GLU A 561 19.16 32.66 0.74
C GLU A 561 20.42 31.97 0.23
N ALA A 562 20.75 30.80 0.76
CA ALA A 562 21.91 30.03 0.34
C ALA A 562 21.84 29.55 -1.13
N GLU A 563 20.66 29.22 -1.64
CA GLU A 563 20.44 28.74 -3.01
C GLU A 563 20.43 29.91 -3.99
N LEU A 564 19.73 30.98 -3.68
CA LEU A 564 19.69 32.20 -4.48
C LEU A 564 21.05 32.94 -4.51
N PHE A 565 21.82 32.84 -3.43
CA PHE A 565 23.20 33.36 -3.41
C PHE A 565 24.11 32.55 -4.33
N ARG A 566 24.06 31.21 -4.27
CA ARG A 566 24.87 30.32 -5.13
C ARG A 566 24.57 30.45 -6.61
N SER A 567 23.31 30.70 -6.99
CA SER A 567 22.91 30.92 -8.39
C SER A 567 23.33 32.30 -8.92
N GLY A 568 23.73 33.22 -8.04
CA GLY A 568 24.00 34.59 -8.38
C GLY A 568 22.76 35.49 -8.55
N PHE A 569 21.59 34.96 -8.23
CA PHE A 569 20.32 35.68 -8.32
C PHE A 569 20.32 36.93 -7.46
N LYS A 570 20.68 36.83 -6.20
CA LYS A 570 20.77 37.97 -5.27
C LYS A 570 21.74 39.05 -5.75
N LYS A 571 22.88 38.67 -6.34
CA LYS A 571 23.85 39.59 -6.93
C LYS A 571 23.31 40.32 -8.18
N ARG A 572 22.45 39.64 -8.96
CA ARG A 572 21.88 40.19 -10.21
C ARG A 572 20.79 41.23 -9.94
N PHE A 573 19.93 40.97 -8.95
CA PHE A 573 18.74 41.78 -8.70
C PHE A 573 18.84 42.70 -7.49
N GLY A 574 19.95 42.71 -6.75
CA GLY A 574 20.20 43.57 -5.59
C GLY A 574 19.73 42.99 -4.26
N ASP A 575 20.38 43.43 -3.17
CA ASP A 575 20.07 42.99 -1.81
C ASP A 575 18.80 43.61 -1.24
N ASN A 576 18.38 44.74 -1.75
CA ASN A 576 17.22 45.53 -1.30
C ASN A 576 15.87 44.85 -1.60
N ARG A 577 15.85 43.76 -2.38
CA ARG A 577 14.63 43.00 -2.70
C ARG A 577 14.37 41.83 -1.75
N PHE A 578 15.26 41.57 -0.79
CA PHE A 578 15.19 40.38 0.08
C PHE A 578 15.03 40.79 1.54
N PHE A 579 13.97 40.27 2.18
CA PHE A 579 13.61 40.63 3.54
C PHE A 579 13.40 39.38 4.40
N ASP A 580 13.88 39.41 5.65
CA ASP A 580 13.71 38.30 6.60
C ASP A 580 12.28 38.23 7.16
N LEU A 581 11.61 39.38 7.24
CA LEU A 581 10.23 39.47 7.70
C LEU A 581 9.34 40.14 6.65
N ARG A 582 8.08 39.72 6.58
CA ARG A 582 7.06 40.41 5.74
C ARG A 582 6.84 41.84 6.16
N ALA A 583 6.93 42.10 7.48
CA ALA A 583 6.77 43.44 8.02
C ALA A 583 7.86 44.41 7.53
N ASP A 584 9.10 43.91 7.38
CA ASP A 584 10.21 44.75 6.88
C ASP A 584 10.03 45.08 5.39
N ALA A 585 9.58 44.11 4.60
CA ALA A 585 9.25 44.33 3.19
C ALA A 585 8.12 45.37 3.04
N LEU A 586 7.06 45.25 3.84
CA LEU A 586 5.97 46.26 3.85
C LEU A 586 6.45 47.63 4.29
N LYS A 587 7.27 47.71 5.35
CA LYS A 587 7.82 48.96 5.82
C LYS A 587 8.68 49.64 4.76
N TYR A 588 9.49 48.85 4.04
CA TYR A 588 10.28 49.36 2.92
C TYR A 588 9.37 49.97 1.83
N VAL A 589 8.33 49.22 1.44
CA VAL A 589 7.38 49.69 0.41
C VAL A 589 6.67 50.98 0.83
N TRP A 590 6.23 51.11 2.08
CA TRP A 590 5.58 52.33 2.56
C TRP A 590 6.53 53.51 2.57
N GLN A 591 7.79 53.33 2.96
CA GLN A 591 8.80 54.39 2.92
C GLN A 591 9.10 54.83 1.49
N GLU A 592 9.21 53.93 0.53
CA GLU A 592 9.42 54.27 -0.88
C GLU A 592 8.21 54.98 -1.49
N MET A 593 6.99 54.61 -1.08
CA MET A 593 5.78 55.29 -1.54
C MET A 593 5.65 56.73 -0.96
N GLU A 594 6.00 56.95 0.31
CA GLU A 594 6.07 58.27 0.91
C GLU A 594 7.10 59.16 0.19
N ASN A 595 8.30 58.63 -0.07
CA ASN A 595 9.35 59.37 -0.79
C ASN A 595 8.91 59.78 -2.21
N LEU A 596 8.17 58.89 -2.91
CA LEU A 596 7.64 59.19 -4.25
C LEU A 596 6.52 60.23 -4.23
N GLU A 597 5.69 60.29 -3.18
CA GLU A 597 4.68 61.32 -3.02
C GLU A 597 5.32 62.68 -2.72
N ASP A 598 6.35 62.74 -1.89
CA ASP A 598 7.12 63.94 -1.58
C ASP A 598 7.88 64.47 -2.83
N GLU A 599 8.49 63.60 -3.65
CA GLU A 599 9.15 64.00 -4.91
C GLU A 599 8.15 64.57 -5.93
N ILE A 600 6.94 64.00 -6.03
CA ILE A 600 5.90 64.50 -6.93
C ILE A 600 5.35 65.89 -6.44
N GLU A 601 5.27 66.07 -5.14
CA GLU A 601 4.85 67.37 -4.55
C GLU A 601 5.91 68.43 -4.78
N ASP A 602 7.22 68.12 -4.64
CA ASP A 602 8.34 68.99 -4.91
C ASP A 602 8.47 69.37 -6.42
N ASP A 603 8.31 68.42 -7.33
CA ASP A 603 8.29 68.66 -8.78
C ASP A 603 7.10 69.53 -9.19
N ASN A 604 5.92 69.28 -8.63
CA ASN A 604 4.74 70.16 -8.89
C ASN A 604 4.91 71.54 -8.33
N LEU A 605 5.63 71.72 -7.22
CA LEU A 605 5.96 73.05 -6.66
C LEU A 605 7.00 73.79 -7.52
N THR A 606 8.01 73.03 -8.04
CA THR A 606 9.03 73.59 -8.94
C THR A 606 8.47 73.98 -10.30
N ASP A 607 7.55 73.17 -10.88
CA ASP A 607 6.85 73.51 -12.12
C ASP A 607 5.91 74.71 -11.92
N ALA A 608 5.19 74.80 -10.78
CA ALA A 608 4.35 75.95 -10.43
C ALA A 608 5.15 77.24 -10.21
N GLU A 609 6.37 77.12 -9.65
CA GLU A 609 7.27 78.30 -9.51
C GLU A 609 7.83 78.70 -10.88
N GLN A 610 8.16 77.77 -11.80
CA GLN A 610 8.60 78.11 -13.16
C GLN A 610 7.49 78.72 -14.01
N ASP A 611 6.26 78.22 -13.93
CA ASP A 611 5.10 78.85 -14.61
C ASP A 611 4.78 80.27 -14.05
N PHE A 612 4.95 80.47 -12.73
CA PHE A 612 4.77 81.78 -12.10
C PHE A 612 5.83 82.78 -12.52
N ASP A 613 7.08 82.34 -12.74
CA ASP A 613 8.16 83.21 -13.24
C ASP A 613 8.01 83.51 -14.75
N ILE A 614 7.45 82.60 -15.55
CA ILE A 614 7.16 82.82 -16.97
C ILE A 614 6.01 83.82 -17.14
N GLU A 615 4.94 83.77 -16.33
CA GLU A 615 3.80 84.65 -16.38
C GLU A 615 4.17 86.11 -15.93
N ASN A 616 5.10 86.23 -14.97
CA ASN A 616 5.61 87.51 -14.52
C ASN A 616 6.63 88.12 -15.48
N SER A 617 7.31 87.34 -16.33
CA SER A 617 8.24 87.89 -17.33
C SER A 617 7.56 88.48 -18.58
N GLU A 618 6.28 88.14 -18.82
CA GLU A 618 5.49 88.73 -19.92
C GLU A 618 4.74 90.00 -19.56
N LEU A 619 4.82 90.45 -18.28
CA LEU A 619 4.10 91.67 -17.80
C LEU A 619 4.96 92.91 -17.65
N GLU A 620 6.18 93.03 -18.23
CA GLU A 620 6.89 94.32 -18.33
C GLU A 620 6.38 95.16 -19.52
N PRO A 621 5.83 96.32 -19.25
CA PRO A 621 5.30 97.17 -20.31
C PRO A 621 6.44 97.92 -21.02
N SER A 622 6.40 97.97 -22.32
CA SER A 622 7.17 98.75 -23.26
C SER A 622 6.92 100.24 -23.14
#